data_e1241b798204993297c206396cc302c2
#
_entry.id   e1241b798204993297c206396cc302c2
#
_cell.length_a   1.000
_cell.length_b   1.000
_cell.length_c   1.000
_cell.angle_alpha   90.00
_cell.angle_beta   90.00
_cell.angle_gamma   90.00
#
_symmetry.space_group_name_H-M   'P 1'
#
loop_
_entity.id
_entity.type
_entity.pdbx_description
1 polymer ?
#
loop_
_entity_poly.entity_id
_entity_poly.type
_entity_poly.pdbx_seq_one_letter_code
_entity_poly.pdbx_strand_id
1 'polypeptide(L)'
;MIFNLLIVDDEAPIRKGLSEYIKWEDYDCKVVATANNGEDAITKINENDINIVLTDVKMPLLDGIGLAKYIHENRPDIAVIILSGYSEFEYARSAIQYHVSQYLLKPASKDQVIAAVKEVCEKIVTSKSNTRIKESELAFLKDQLFQQLTDSNVIDEEKQKKIDSFNLDFSHFYVAAFQLPKDFNEFSKLKDIIKDQQIESHCFRYNNMVLTAYFCDQNSYIGPIVEDCKEIEYLFQEQYGKQLDIGISAHHSTAKHFSKAASEAITALSLNFYSASHIIAFSRDYIANRNIFPVDISVRLHEYETAILQLNFKVAKDVISTLFSNLQSNFTDEASVKNICTQIYLISYRLVMSTYNLPMDEKYVKMLTESSDIFQLKSIVSDMINDLQIQLTQSVKKYSSFIEESLNYIKEHLEDDLSLEQIAQHIHINESYFSRTFKKECGNSVISYINNLRINKAKELLATSNLKTFEISEAVGIHDPAYFSVLFKKNTGMSPKAYRDQFVNV
;
A
#
# COMPACT_ATOMS: atom_id res chain seq x y z
N MET A 1 -34.87 7.28 -12.17
CA MET A 1 -34.21 7.82 -13.41
C MET A 1 -35.31 8.50 -14.19
N ILE A 2 -35.19 9.79 -14.55
CA ILE A 2 -36.23 10.51 -15.29
C ILE A 2 -35.93 10.41 -16.78
N PHE A 3 -36.88 9.95 -17.60
CA PHE A 3 -36.75 9.82 -19.06
C PHE A 3 -37.25 11.07 -19.75
N ASN A 4 -36.49 11.61 -20.68
CA ASN A 4 -36.88 12.77 -21.46
C ASN A 4 -37.72 12.36 -22.68
N LEU A 5 -38.93 12.88 -22.74
CA LEU A 5 -39.93 12.53 -23.77
C LEU A 5 -40.09 13.70 -24.76
N LEU A 6 -40.05 13.40 -26.07
CA LEU A 6 -40.45 14.29 -27.16
C LEU A 6 -41.80 13.83 -27.72
N ILE A 7 -42.75 14.72 -27.80
CA ILE A 7 -44.09 14.46 -28.36
C ILE A 7 -44.20 15.14 -29.71
N VAL A 8 -44.52 14.35 -30.74
CA VAL A 8 -44.59 14.82 -32.14
C VAL A 8 -45.97 14.50 -32.71
N ASP A 9 -46.75 15.49 -33.06
CA ASP A 9 -48.07 15.36 -33.66
C ASP A 9 -48.42 16.69 -34.36
N ASP A 10 -48.95 16.68 -35.58
CA ASP A 10 -49.25 17.89 -36.32
C ASP A 10 -50.52 18.57 -35.78
N GLU A 11 -51.39 17.83 -35.12
CA GLU A 11 -52.59 18.37 -34.48
C GLU A 11 -52.26 19.00 -33.10
N ALA A 12 -52.29 20.34 -33.02
CA ALA A 12 -51.99 21.05 -31.79
C ALA A 12 -52.82 20.62 -30.56
N PRO A 13 -54.13 20.30 -30.67
CA PRO A 13 -54.91 19.82 -29.54
C PRO A 13 -54.46 18.45 -29.00
N ILE A 14 -54.08 17.52 -29.89
CA ILE A 14 -53.53 16.20 -29.52
C ILE A 14 -52.17 16.36 -28.86
N ARG A 15 -51.28 17.10 -29.48
CA ARG A 15 -49.96 17.39 -28.98
C ARG A 15 -50.02 18.03 -27.58
N LYS A 16 -50.90 19.03 -27.37
CA LYS A 16 -51.12 19.66 -26.09
C LYS A 16 -51.77 18.68 -25.07
N GLY A 17 -52.72 17.86 -25.53
CA GLY A 17 -53.34 16.83 -24.72
C GLY A 17 -52.33 15.85 -24.13
N LEU A 18 -51.44 15.34 -24.97
CA LEU A 18 -50.41 14.39 -24.55
C LEU A 18 -49.32 15.04 -23.68
N SER A 19 -48.97 16.31 -23.91
CA SER A 19 -47.91 17.00 -23.15
C SER A 19 -48.38 17.57 -21.82
N GLU A 20 -49.62 18.08 -21.69
CA GLU A 20 -50.06 18.84 -20.52
C GLU A 20 -51.06 18.08 -19.63
N TYR A 21 -51.93 17.22 -20.21
CA TYR A 21 -52.96 16.51 -19.43
C TYR A 21 -52.48 15.19 -18.82
N ILE A 22 -51.32 14.69 -19.23
CA ILE A 22 -50.65 13.54 -18.58
C ILE A 22 -49.59 14.10 -17.68
N LYS A 23 -49.64 13.77 -16.37
CA LYS A 23 -48.57 14.06 -15.42
C LYS A 23 -47.46 13.04 -15.59
N TRP A 24 -46.58 13.27 -16.55
CA TRP A 24 -45.50 12.35 -16.91
C TRP A 24 -44.52 12.11 -15.78
N GLU A 25 -44.39 13.06 -14.84
CA GLU A 25 -43.56 12.95 -13.66
C GLU A 25 -43.99 11.78 -12.75
N ASP A 26 -45.29 11.46 -12.72
CA ASP A 26 -45.83 10.31 -11.96
C ASP A 26 -45.34 8.95 -12.54
N TYR A 27 -44.74 8.97 -13.71
CA TYR A 27 -44.28 7.80 -14.47
C TYR A 27 -42.77 7.86 -14.80
N ASP A 28 -41.97 8.59 -14.02
CA ASP A 28 -40.54 8.79 -14.22
C ASP A 28 -40.18 9.37 -15.60
N CYS A 29 -41.07 10.14 -16.20
CA CYS A 29 -40.89 10.78 -17.51
C CYS A 29 -41.07 12.30 -17.39
N LYS A 30 -40.43 13.04 -18.30
CA LYS A 30 -40.61 14.49 -18.45
C LYS A 30 -40.71 14.87 -19.93
N VAL A 31 -41.73 15.61 -20.32
CA VAL A 31 -41.79 16.20 -21.67
C VAL A 31 -40.82 17.36 -21.74
N VAL A 32 -39.76 17.22 -22.50
CA VAL A 32 -38.70 18.27 -22.64
C VAL A 32 -38.88 19.10 -23.90
N ALA A 33 -39.57 18.53 -24.92
CA ALA A 33 -39.91 19.25 -26.14
C ALA A 33 -41.17 18.69 -26.79
N THR A 34 -41.77 19.50 -27.66
CA THR A 34 -42.84 19.09 -28.56
C THR A 34 -42.53 19.54 -30.00
N ALA A 35 -42.96 18.80 -31.01
CA ALA A 35 -42.76 19.13 -32.43
C ALA A 35 -44.04 18.91 -33.23
N ASN A 36 -44.20 19.62 -34.34
CA ASN A 36 -45.38 19.59 -35.18
C ASN A 36 -45.21 18.77 -36.46
N ASN A 37 -44.02 18.26 -36.73
CA ASN A 37 -43.67 17.37 -37.83
C ASN A 37 -42.34 16.69 -37.56
N GLY A 38 -41.92 15.76 -38.43
CA GLY A 38 -40.64 15.05 -38.28
C GLY A 38 -39.38 15.89 -38.45
N GLU A 39 -39.39 16.95 -39.23
CA GLU A 39 -38.24 17.85 -39.41
C GLU A 39 -38.00 18.70 -38.15
N ASP A 40 -39.07 19.27 -37.60
CA ASP A 40 -39.00 19.95 -36.30
C ASP A 40 -38.59 19.00 -35.19
N ALA A 41 -39.07 17.75 -35.19
CA ALA A 41 -38.64 16.72 -34.25
C ALA A 41 -37.14 16.42 -34.33
N ILE A 42 -36.55 16.31 -35.54
CA ILE A 42 -35.10 16.14 -35.74
C ILE A 42 -34.32 17.30 -35.13
N THR A 43 -34.80 18.52 -35.33
CA THR A 43 -34.17 19.71 -34.74
C THR A 43 -34.18 19.62 -33.19
N LYS A 44 -35.33 19.24 -32.59
CA LYS A 44 -35.48 19.09 -31.16
C LYS A 44 -34.62 17.94 -30.58
N ILE A 45 -34.44 16.85 -31.33
CA ILE A 45 -33.58 15.71 -30.96
C ILE A 45 -32.12 16.17 -30.89
N ASN A 46 -31.70 17.04 -31.78
CA ASN A 46 -30.31 17.55 -31.79
C ASN A 46 -30.05 18.63 -30.73
N GLU A 47 -31.08 19.35 -30.28
CA GLU A 47 -31.00 20.40 -29.29
C GLU A 47 -31.17 19.91 -27.84
N ASN A 48 -31.76 18.72 -27.64
CA ASN A 48 -32.13 18.22 -26.32
C ASN A 48 -31.68 16.76 -26.15
N ASP A 49 -31.44 16.37 -24.89
CA ASP A 49 -31.22 14.97 -24.54
C ASP A 49 -32.57 14.23 -24.48
N ILE A 50 -32.91 13.54 -25.57
CA ILE A 50 -34.18 12.81 -25.74
C ILE A 50 -33.95 11.32 -25.54
N ASN A 51 -34.78 10.65 -24.75
CA ASN A 51 -34.73 9.20 -24.55
C ASN A 51 -35.86 8.47 -25.28
N ILE A 52 -37.04 9.09 -25.38
CA ILE A 52 -38.24 8.49 -25.99
C ILE A 52 -38.91 9.53 -26.88
N VAL A 53 -39.29 9.11 -28.10
CA VAL A 53 -40.10 9.89 -29.03
C VAL A 53 -41.46 9.22 -29.15
N LEU A 54 -42.51 9.98 -28.86
CA LEU A 54 -43.89 9.60 -29.11
C LEU A 54 -44.40 10.40 -30.32
N THR A 55 -44.67 9.74 -31.46
CA THR A 55 -44.99 10.41 -32.73
C THR A 55 -46.22 9.91 -33.37
N ASP A 56 -46.99 10.80 -34.03
CA ASP A 56 -48.01 10.40 -34.99
C ASP A 56 -47.37 9.85 -36.27
N VAL A 57 -48.10 9.02 -37.05
CA VAL A 57 -47.64 8.51 -38.35
C VAL A 57 -47.75 9.58 -39.40
N LYS A 58 -48.93 10.17 -39.57
CA LYS A 58 -49.19 11.10 -40.70
C LYS A 58 -48.97 12.55 -40.24
N MET A 59 -47.91 13.13 -40.73
CA MET A 59 -47.56 14.52 -40.48
C MET A 59 -47.04 15.16 -41.76
N PRO A 60 -47.17 16.49 -41.96
CA PRO A 60 -46.60 17.18 -43.09
C PRO A 60 -45.08 17.19 -43.08
N LEU A 61 -44.44 17.39 -44.20
CA LEU A 61 -43.00 17.45 -44.44
C LEU A 61 -42.31 16.09 -44.25
N LEU A 62 -42.04 15.68 -43.03
CA LEU A 62 -41.53 14.36 -42.70
C LEU A 62 -42.53 13.65 -41.76
N ASP A 63 -42.99 12.49 -42.19
CA ASP A 63 -43.92 11.68 -41.44
C ASP A 63 -43.26 10.89 -40.29
N GLY A 64 -44.04 10.27 -39.42
CA GLY A 64 -43.53 9.52 -38.28
C GLY A 64 -42.71 8.29 -38.64
N ILE A 65 -42.92 7.69 -39.81
CA ILE A 65 -42.11 6.57 -40.31
C ILE A 65 -40.75 7.08 -40.80
N GLY A 66 -40.71 8.21 -41.51
CA GLY A 66 -39.49 8.87 -41.91
C GLY A 66 -38.65 9.34 -40.71
N LEU A 67 -39.34 9.83 -39.65
CA LEU A 67 -38.69 10.18 -38.40
C LEU A 67 -38.12 8.92 -37.70
N ALA A 68 -38.86 7.80 -37.63
CA ALA A 68 -38.38 6.55 -37.07
C ALA A 68 -37.17 6.00 -37.84
N LYS A 69 -37.16 6.11 -39.16
CA LYS A 69 -36.00 5.77 -40.02
C LYS A 69 -34.77 6.61 -39.64
N TYR A 70 -34.92 7.94 -39.57
CA TYR A 70 -33.84 8.84 -39.22
C TYR A 70 -33.24 8.49 -37.83
N ILE A 71 -34.12 8.24 -36.84
CA ILE A 71 -33.72 7.86 -35.48
C ILE A 71 -32.96 6.54 -35.51
N HIS A 72 -33.45 5.54 -36.22
CA HIS A 72 -32.80 4.23 -36.34
C HIS A 72 -31.38 4.34 -36.92
N GLU A 73 -31.18 5.21 -37.94
CA GLU A 73 -29.90 5.37 -38.64
C GLU A 73 -28.90 6.26 -37.89
N ASN A 74 -29.36 7.28 -37.14
CA ASN A 74 -28.50 8.32 -36.57
C ASN A 74 -28.49 8.38 -35.04
N ARG A 75 -29.55 7.92 -34.38
CA ARG A 75 -29.73 7.97 -32.90
C ARG A 75 -30.42 6.70 -32.40
N PRO A 76 -29.79 5.53 -32.56
CA PRO A 76 -30.38 4.25 -32.14
C PRO A 76 -30.57 4.11 -30.64
N ASP A 77 -30.03 5.05 -29.85
CA ASP A 77 -30.22 5.18 -28.41
C ASP A 77 -31.62 5.69 -28.03
N ILE A 78 -32.37 6.30 -28.97
CA ILE A 78 -33.70 6.84 -28.73
C ILE A 78 -34.78 5.81 -29.08
N ALA A 79 -35.68 5.54 -28.14
CA ALA A 79 -36.81 4.66 -28.36
C ALA A 79 -37.94 5.42 -29.04
N VAL A 80 -38.62 4.78 -30.04
CA VAL A 80 -39.72 5.38 -30.78
C VAL A 80 -41.02 4.66 -30.47
N ILE A 81 -42.08 5.42 -30.17
CA ILE A 81 -43.46 4.97 -30.03
C ILE A 81 -44.30 5.67 -31.08
N ILE A 82 -45.02 4.89 -31.88
CA ILE A 82 -45.89 5.44 -32.95
C ILE A 82 -47.36 5.38 -32.54
N LEU A 83 -48.07 6.48 -32.75
CA LEU A 83 -49.53 6.57 -32.67
C LEU A 83 -50.07 6.64 -34.09
N SER A 84 -51.00 5.75 -34.49
CA SER A 84 -51.52 5.70 -35.84
C SER A 84 -53.06 5.62 -35.88
N GLY A 85 -53.67 6.47 -36.65
CA GLY A 85 -55.13 6.41 -36.93
C GLY A 85 -55.55 5.39 -37.98
N TYR A 86 -54.61 4.67 -38.54
CA TYR A 86 -54.86 3.77 -39.66
C TYR A 86 -54.31 2.36 -39.36
N SER A 87 -55.11 1.37 -39.67
CA SER A 87 -54.74 -0.05 -39.63
C SER A 87 -54.02 -0.52 -40.89
N GLU A 88 -53.36 0.41 -41.62
CA GLU A 88 -52.66 0.06 -42.85
C GLU A 88 -51.42 -0.81 -42.55
N PHE A 89 -51.39 -1.97 -43.11
CA PHE A 89 -50.35 -2.99 -42.94
C PHE A 89 -48.94 -2.49 -43.31
N GLU A 90 -48.85 -1.58 -44.26
CA GLU A 90 -47.59 -0.99 -44.73
C GLU A 90 -46.90 -0.17 -43.62
N TYR A 91 -47.61 0.63 -42.83
CA TYR A 91 -47.00 1.40 -41.72
C TYR A 91 -46.52 0.50 -40.60
N ALA A 92 -47.29 -0.54 -40.27
CA ALA A 92 -46.88 -1.52 -39.26
C ALA A 92 -45.60 -2.29 -39.70
N ARG A 93 -45.52 -2.66 -40.98
CA ARG A 93 -44.35 -3.31 -41.57
C ARG A 93 -43.11 -2.42 -41.51
N SER A 94 -43.23 -1.14 -41.87
CA SER A 94 -42.13 -0.16 -41.82
C SER A 94 -41.71 0.12 -40.37
N ALA A 95 -42.65 0.17 -39.42
CA ALA A 95 -42.33 0.31 -38.00
C ALA A 95 -41.47 -0.86 -37.47
N ILE A 96 -41.76 -2.10 -37.91
CA ILE A 96 -40.94 -3.28 -37.58
C ILE A 96 -39.51 -3.13 -38.19
N GLN A 97 -39.43 -2.70 -39.45
CA GLN A 97 -38.16 -2.55 -40.15
C GLN A 97 -37.22 -1.53 -39.47
N TYR A 98 -37.76 -0.44 -38.89
CA TYR A 98 -37.01 0.62 -38.24
C TYR A 98 -36.98 0.44 -36.72
N HIS A 99 -37.25 -0.77 -36.19
CA HIS A 99 -37.16 -1.13 -34.79
C HIS A 99 -37.92 -0.22 -33.84
N VAL A 100 -39.14 0.23 -34.27
CA VAL A 100 -40.07 1.00 -33.46
C VAL A 100 -40.40 0.19 -32.20
N SER A 101 -40.27 0.80 -31.03
CA SER A 101 -40.40 0.11 -29.74
C SER A 101 -41.83 -0.28 -29.39
N GLN A 102 -42.81 0.57 -29.84
CA GLN A 102 -44.26 0.33 -29.65
C GLN A 102 -45.07 0.99 -30.77
N TYR A 103 -46.18 0.37 -31.14
CA TYR A 103 -47.12 0.87 -32.15
C TYR A 103 -48.55 0.81 -31.60
N LEU A 104 -49.19 1.96 -31.47
CA LEU A 104 -50.53 2.10 -30.90
C LEU A 104 -51.53 2.59 -31.97
N LEU A 105 -52.72 2.03 -31.98
CA LEU A 105 -53.80 2.48 -32.87
C LEU A 105 -54.62 3.58 -32.21
N LYS A 106 -54.90 4.68 -32.93
CA LYS A 106 -55.86 5.72 -32.52
C LYS A 106 -57.29 5.27 -32.80
N PRO A 107 -58.26 5.51 -31.90
CA PRO A 107 -58.13 6.30 -30.69
C PRO A 107 -57.45 5.51 -29.56
N ALA A 108 -56.30 5.97 -29.11
CA ALA A 108 -55.59 5.40 -27.97
C ALA A 108 -56.04 6.13 -26.68
N SER A 109 -56.46 5.38 -25.70
CA SER A 109 -56.74 5.97 -24.38
C SER A 109 -55.49 6.47 -23.68
N LYS A 110 -55.66 7.42 -22.75
CA LYS A 110 -54.58 7.92 -21.92
C LYS A 110 -53.80 6.77 -21.25
N ASP A 111 -54.50 5.78 -20.71
CA ASP A 111 -53.89 4.64 -20.01
C ASP A 111 -53.08 3.75 -20.95
N GLN A 112 -53.50 3.58 -22.22
CA GLN A 112 -52.73 2.84 -23.22
C GLN A 112 -51.43 3.54 -23.60
N VAL A 113 -51.44 4.87 -23.74
CA VAL A 113 -50.23 5.65 -24.03
C VAL A 113 -49.27 5.57 -22.87
N ILE A 114 -49.77 5.74 -21.63
CA ILE A 114 -48.95 5.62 -20.43
C ILE A 114 -48.34 4.22 -20.30
N ALA A 115 -49.15 3.16 -20.54
CA ALA A 115 -48.66 1.80 -20.48
C ALA A 115 -47.56 1.51 -21.50
N ALA A 116 -47.68 2.02 -22.73
CA ALA A 116 -46.65 1.89 -23.75
C ALA A 116 -45.35 2.58 -23.38
N VAL A 117 -45.44 3.82 -22.87
CA VAL A 117 -44.25 4.55 -22.41
C VAL A 117 -43.58 3.83 -21.25
N LYS A 118 -44.34 3.34 -20.27
CA LYS A 118 -43.77 2.56 -19.14
C LYS A 118 -43.04 1.31 -19.61
N GLU A 119 -43.65 0.54 -20.50
CA GLU A 119 -43.02 -0.68 -21.04
C GLU A 119 -41.70 -0.36 -21.75
N VAL A 120 -41.64 0.75 -22.48
CA VAL A 120 -40.42 1.22 -23.13
C VAL A 120 -39.38 1.65 -22.09
N CYS A 121 -39.77 2.39 -21.04
CA CYS A 121 -38.86 2.73 -19.94
C CYS A 121 -38.25 1.49 -19.28
N GLU A 122 -39.10 0.47 -18.99
CA GLU A 122 -38.62 -0.79 -18.40
C GLU A 122 -37.65 -1.53 -19.33
N LYS A 123 -37.91 -1.55 -20.64
CA LYS A 123 -36.99 -2.14 -21.62
C LYS A 123 -35.65 -1.40 -21.67
N ILE A 124 -35.63 -0.06 -21.61
CA ILE A 124 -34.41 0.74 -21.59
C ILE A 124 -33.61 0.45 -20.30
N VAL A 125 -34.26 0.37 -19.13
CA VAL A 125 -33.62 0.04 -17.86
C VAL A 125 -33.02 -1.37 -17.91
N THR A 126 -33.79 -2.35 -18.38
CA THR A 126 -33.38 -3.76 -18.45
C THR A 126 -32.21 -3.96 -19.43
N SER A 127 -32.23 -3.29 -20.58
CA SER A 127 -31.14 -3.37 -21.55
C SER A 127 -29.86 -2.73 -21.01
N LYS A 128 -29.94 -1.55 -20.36
CA LYS A 128 -28.77 -0.90 -19.69
C LYS A 128 -28.23 -1.75 -18.54
N SER A 129 -29.08 -2.40 -17.75
CA SER A 129 -28.65 -3.29 -16.68
C SER A 129 -27.96 -4.55 -17.20
N ASN A 130 -28.51 -5.18 -18.25
CA ASN A 130 -27.91 -6.35 -18.90
C ASN A 130 -26.55 -6.02 -19.56
N THR A 131 -26.40 -4.85 -20.16
CA THR A 131 -25.13 -4.38 -20.71
C THR A 131 -24.10 -4.18 -19.59
N ARG A 132 -24.48 -3.51 -18.49
CA ARG A 132 -23.60 -3.32 -17.33
C ARG A 132 -23.20 -4.66 -16.68
N ILE A 133 -24.12 -5.62 -16.58
CA ILE A 133 -23.80 -6.96 -16.04
C ILE A 133 -22.80 -7.65 -16.96
N LYS A 134 -23.01 -7.65 -18.28
CA LYS A 134 -22.05 -8.23 -19.24
C LYS A 134 -20.69 -7.54 -19.21
N GLU A 135 -20.64 -6.22 -19.12
CA GLU A 135 -19.38 -5.47 -18.98
C GLU A 135 -18.66 -5.80 -17.68
N SER A 136 -19.37 -5.93 -16.56
CA SER A 136 -18.78 -6.30 -15.27
C SER A 136 -18.26 -7.75 -15.26
N GLU A 137 -19.00 -8.69 -15.88
CA GLU A 137 -18.55 -10.07 -16.05
C GLU A 137 -17.29 -10.16 -16.94
N LEU A 138 -17.28 -9.39 -18.03
CA LEU A 138 -16.12 -9.33 -18.94
C LEU A 138 -14.90 -8.75 -18.25
N ALA A 139 -15.06 -7.68 -17.45
CA ALA A 139 -13.99 -7.08 -16.67
C ALA A 139 -13.45 -8.07 -15.63
N PHE A 140 -14.32 -8.80 -14.93
CA PHE A 140 -13.90 -9.83 -13.98
C PHE A 140 -13.11 -10.96 -14.64
N LEU A 141 -13.53 -11.44 -15.80
CA LEU A 141 -12.81 -12.47 -16.55
C LEU A 141 -11.44 -11.98 -17.05
N LYS A 142 -11.34 -10.72 -17.45
CA LYS A 142 -10.05 -10.10 -17.77
C LYS A 142 -9.14 -10.02 -16.54
N ASP A 143 -9.67 -9.55 -15.40
CA ASP A 143 -8.91 -9.46 -14.14
C ASP A 143 -8.36 -10.85 -13.75
N GLN A 144 -9.18 -11.93 -13.86
CA GLN A 144 -8.73 -13.30 -13.62
C GLN A 144 -7.62 -13.74 -14.57
N LEU A 145 -7.73 -13.43 -15.87
CA LEU A 145 -6.69 -13.76 -16.84
C LEU A 145 -5.36 -13.09 -16.47
N PHE A 146 -5.37 -11.79 -16.16
CA PHE A 146 -4.17 -11.04 -15.79
C PHE A 146 -3.55 -11.53 -14.48
N GLN A 147 -4.35 -11.93 -13.49
CA GLN A 147 -3.85 -12.60 -12.28
C GLN A 147 -3.13 -13.92 -12.63
N GLN A 148 -3.74 -14.77 -13.47
CA GLN A 148 -3.14 -16.03 -13.92
C GLN A 148 -1.84 -15.83 -14.74
N LEU A 149 -1.76 -14.73 -15.53
CA LEU A 149 -0.55 -14.36 -16.27
C LEU A 149 0.55 -13.83 -15.34
N THR A 150 0.18 -13.22 -14.22
CA THR A 150 1.12 -12.77 -13.18
C THR A 150 1.74 -13.95 -12.45
N ASP A 151 0.92 -14.95 -12.10
CA ASP A 151 1.36 -16.10 -11.29
C ASP A 151 2.19 -17.13 -12.09
N SER A 152 2.08 -17.14 -13.42
CA SER A 152 2.72 -18.17 -14.24
C SER A 152 3.11 -17.65 -15.62
N ASN A 153 4.34 -17.99 -16.05
CA ASN A 153 4.84 -17.72 -17.40
C ASN A 153 4.38 -18.77 -18.45
N VAL A 154 3.60 -19.78 -18.04
CA VAL A 154 3.06 -20.80 -18.93
C VAL A 154 1.76 -20.29 -19.54
N ILE A 155 1.71 -20.19 -20.85
CA ILE A 155 0.51 -19.89 -21.65
C ILE A 155 0.01 -21.22 -22.21
N ASP A 156 -1.03 -21.77 -21.61
CA ASP A 156 -1.76 -22.92 -22.10
C ASP A 156 -2.81 -22.53 -23.17
N GLU A 157 -3.46 -23.50 -23.77
CA GLU A 157 -4.47 -23.26 -24.82
C GLU A 157 -5.68 -22.44 -24.30
N GLU A 158 -6.05 -22.60 -23.04
CA GLU A 158 -7.16 -21.87 -22.44
C GLU A 158 -6.83 -20.39 -22.27
N LYS A 159 -5.65 -20.08 -21.74
CA LYS A 159 -5.18 -18.69 -21.60
C LYS A 159 -5.01 -18.03 -22.97
N GLN A 160 -4.48 -18.76 -23.96
CA GLN A 160 -4.35 -18.23 -25.33
C GLN A 160 -5.72 -17.89 -25.92
N LYS A 161 -6.71 -18.76 -25.82
CA LYS A 161 -8.07 -18.49 -26.28
C LYS A 161 -8.69 -17.25 -25.59
N LYS A 162 -8.43 -17.06 -24.29
CA LYS A 162 -8.88 -15.85 -23.56
C LYS A 162 -8.17 -14.59 -24.07
N ILE A 163 -6.85 -14.64 -24.28
CA ILE A 163 -6.07 -13.53 -24.86
C ILE A 163 -6.67 -13.10 -26.21
N ASP A 164 -6.90 -14.09 -27.09
CA ASP A 164 -7.47 -13.86 -28.42
C ASP A 164 -8.91 -13.31 -28.35
N SER A 165 -9.74 -13.85 -27.44
CA SER A 165 -11.14 -13.41 -27.27
C SER A 165 -11.27 -11.98 -26.74
N PHE A 166 -10.30 -11.52 -25.95
CA PHE A 166 -10.24 -10.17 -25.44
C PHE A 166 -9.47 -9.20 -26.36
N ASN A 167 -8.97 -9.70 -27.50
CA ASN A 167 -8.17 -8.95 -28.48
C ASN A 167 -6.98 -8.22 -27.84
N LEU A 168 -6.24 -8.91 -26.94
CA LEU A 168 -5.11 -8.34 -26.21
C LEU A 168 -3.83 -8.49 -27.04
N ASP A 169 -3.19 -7.37 -27.36
CA ASP A 169 -1.92 -7.35 -28.10
C ASP A 169 -0.73 -7.22 -27.14
N PHE A 170 0.00 -8.32 -26.94
CA PHE A 170 1.21 -8.35 -26.13
C PHE A 170 2.50 -8.14 -26.96
N SER A 171 2.41 -7.58 -28.17
CA SER A 171 3.59 -7.31 -29.00
C SER A 171 4.51 -6.24 -28.39
N HIS A 172 3.93 -5.25 -27.68
CA HIS A 172 4.66 -4.21 -26.96
C HIS A 172 3.89 -3.81 -25.69
N PHE A 173 4.43 -4.12 -24.53
CA PHE A 173 3.77 -3.75 -23.27
C PHE A 173 4.75 -3.49 -22.12
N TYR A 174 4.25 -2.78 -21.14
CA TYR A 174 4.86 -2.57 -19.82
C TYR A 174 3.87 -2.93 -18.73
N VAL A 175 4.37 -3.19 -17.54
CA VAL A 175 3.54 -3.34 -16.34
C VAL A 175 3.94 -2.29 -15.32
N ALA A 176 2.96 -1.59 -14.76
CA ALA A 176 3.17 -0.72 -13.59
C ALA A 176 2.53 -1.33 -12.36
N ALA A 177 3.22 -1.27 -11.24
CA ALA A 177 2.75 -1.68 -9.92
C ALA A 177 2.53 -0.43 -9.05
N PHE A 178 1.34 -0.29 -8.48
CA PHE A 178 0.95 0.82 -7.62
C PHE A 178 0.72 0.31 -6.19
N GLN A 179 1.39 0.90 -5.21
CA GLN A 179 1.15 0.62 -3.81
C GLN A 179 0.15 1.62 -3.25
N LEU A 180 -1.02 1.12 -2.85
CA LEU A 180 -2.01 1.94 -2.14
C LEU A 180 -1.53 2.25 -0.71
N PRO A 181 -1.75 3.47 -0.20
CA PRO A 181 -1.49 3.81 1.20
C PRO A 181 -2.23 2.86 2.15
N LYS A 182 -1.61 2.52 3.30
CA LYS A 182 -2.13 1.50 4.26
C LYS A 182 -3.56 1.75 4.74
N ASP A 183 -3.97 3.00 4.82
CA ASP A 183 -5.28 3.46 5.26
C ASP A 183 -6.25 3.78 4.10
N PHE A 184 -5.90 3.37 2.86
CA PHE A 184 -6.70 3.59 1.65
C PHE A 184 -7.01 2.27 0.96
N ASN A 185 -8.26 1.80 1.09
CA ASN A 185 -8.69 0.49 0.57
C ASN A 185 -9.60 0.57 -0.67
N GLU A 186 -9.81 1.78 -1.23
CA GLU A 186 -10.74 1.99 -2.32
C GLU A 186 -10.07 1.83 -3.69
N PHE A 187 -9.83 0.57 -4.07
CA PHE A 187 -9.25 0.21 -5.39
C PHE A 187 -10.00 0.84 -6.57
N SER A 188 -11.34 0.91 -6.50
CA SER A 188 -12.16 1.47 -7.58
C SER A 188 -11.80 2.91 -7.94
N LYS A 189 -11.45 3.73 -6.95
CA LYS A 189 -11.07 5.12 -7.16
C LYS A 189 -9.77 5.28 -7.94
N LEU A 190 -8.75 4.46 -7.63
CA LEU A 190 -7.53 4.45 -8.42
C LEU A 190 -7.79 3.89 -9.84
N LYS A 191 -8.65 2.86 -9.95
CA LYS A 191 -9.05 2.29 -11.24
C LYS A 191 -9.72 3.32 -12.14
N ASP A 192 -10.54 4.19 -11.58
CA ASP A 192 -11.22 5.26 -12.33
C ASP A 192 -10.20 6.29 -12.85
N ILE A 193 -9.25 6.73 -12.01
CA ILE A 193 -8.18 7.64 -12.45
C ILE A 193 -7.34 7.02 -13.59
N ILE A 194 -6.97 5.74 -13.49
CA ILE A 194 -6.18 5.04 -14.51
C ILE A 194 -6.95 4.92 -15.82
N LYS A 195 -8.26 4.67 -15.76
CA LYS A 195 -9.10 4.54 -16.98
C LYS A 195 -9.26 5.84 -17.76
N ASP A 196 -9.20 6.97 -17.09
CA ASP A 196 -9.35 8.29 -17.71
C ASP A 196 -8.08 8.72 -18.46
N GLN A 197 -7.00 7.94 -18.39
CA GLN A 197 -5.75 8.21 -19.10
C GLN A 197 -5.83 7.82 -20.59
N GLN A 198 -4.92 8.40 -21.40
CA GLN A 198 -4.95 8.24 -22.87
C GLN A 198 -4.36 6.91 -23.36
N ILE A 199 -3.50 6.25 -22.56
CA ILE A 199 -2.82 5.03 -22.97
C ILE A 199 -3.71 3.83 -22.73
N GLU A 200 -3.86 2.96 -23.73
CA GLU A 200 -4.60 1.71 -23.58
C GLU A 200 -4.00 0.86 -22.46
N SER A 201 -4.81 0.59 -21.44
CA SER A 201 -4.36 -0.10 -20.26
C SER A 201 -5.43 -1.00 -19.65
N HIS A 202 -4.98 -2.00 -18.89
CA HIS A 202 -5.87 -2.82 -18.07
C HIS A 202 -5.32 -2.92 -16.66
N CYS A 203 -6.08 -2.40 -15.69
CA CYS A 203 -5.70 -2.42 -14.29
C CYS A 203 -6.50 -3.44 -13.50
N PHE A 204 -5.83 -4.20 -12.63
CA PHE A 204 -6.40 -5.24 -11.79
C PHE A 204 -5.72 -5.28 -10.42
N ARG A 205 -6.44 -5.84 -9.44
CA ARG A 205 -5.90 -6.01 -8.09
C ARG A 205 -5.03 -7.27 -8.01
N TYR A 206 -3.86 -7.15 -7.42
CA TYR A 206 -2.97 -8.26 -7.14
C TYR A 206 -2.40 -8.13 -5.73
N ASN A 207 -2.78 -9.03 -4.81
CA ASN A 207 -2.47 -8.94 -3.39
C ASN A 207 -2.89 -7.56 -2.79
N ASN A 208 -1.95 -6.83 -2.19
CA ASN A 208 -2.18 -5.52 -1.59
C ASN A 208 -1.83 -4.35 -2.52
N MET A 209 -1.65 -4.60 -3.81
CA MET A 209 -1.26 -3.60 -4.81
C MET A 209 -2.19 -3.64 -6.03
N VAL A 210 -2.03 -2.66 -6.88
CA VAL A 210 -2.68 -2.59 -8.19
C VAL A 210 -1.63 -2.78 -9.26
N LEU A 211 -1.87 -3.72 -10.17
CA LEU A 211 -1.06 -3.89 -11.37
C LEU A 211 -1.82 -3.35 -12.57
N THR A 212 -1.12 -2.65 -13.44
CA THR A 212 -1.66 -2.11 -14.70
C THR A 212 -0.77 -2.55 -15.86
N ALA A 213 -1.37 -3.25 -16.81
CA ALA A 213 -0.74 -3.55 -18.09
C ALA A 213 -0.98 -2.38 -19.05
N TYR A 214 0.07 -1.79 -19.60
CA TYR A 214 0.05 -0.76 -20.61
C TYR A 214 0.42 -1.35 -21.95
N PHE A 215 -0.43 -1.20 -22.96
CA PHE A 215 -0.22 -1.68 -24.33
C PHE A 215 0.21 -0.52 -25.22
N CYS A 216 1.26 -0.70 -26.01
CA CYS A 216 1.91 0.37 -26.73
C CYS A 216 2.16 -0.01 -28.19
N ASP A 217 2.34 0.99 -29.07
CA ASP A 217 2.78 0.81 -30.44
C ASP A 217 4.30 0.54 -30.52
N GLN A 218 4.76 0.03 -31.68
CA GLN A 218 6.14 -0.42 -31.94
C GLN A 218 7.26 0.57 -31.57
N ASN A 219 6.97 1.87 -31.52
CA ASN A 219 7.95 2.93 -31.25
C ASN A 219 7.86 3.50 -29.82
N SER A 220 7.08 2.91 -28.94
CA SER A 220 6.85 3.47 -27.61
C SER A 220 8.05 3.19 -26.69
N TYR A 221 8.79 4.25 -26.36
CA TYR A 221 9.74 4.22 -25.23
C TYR A 221 8.99 4.45 -23.92
N ILE A 222 9.63 4.16 -22.80
CA ILE A 222 9.02 4.22 -21.45
C ILE A 222 8.49 5.62 -21.05
N GLY A 223 8.96 6.69 -21.72
CA GLY A 223 8.63 8.08 -21.36
C GLY A 223 7.14 8.37 -21.23
N PRO A 224 6.29 8.05 -22.22
CA PRO A 224 4.84 8.27 -22.12
C PRO A 224 4.20 7.60 -20.92
N ILE A 225 4.65 6.37 -20.55
CA ILE A 225 4.13 5.64 -19.39
C ILE A 225 4.57 6.29 -18.08
N VAL A 226 5.80 6.80 -18.03
CA VAL A 226 6.29 7.54 -16.87
C VAL A 226 5.49 8.83 -16.67
N GLU A 227 5.17 9.55 -17.74
CA GLU A 227 4.35 10.76 -17.66
C GLU A 227 2.91 10.44 -17.24
N ASP A 228 2.31 9.39 -17.77
CA ASP A 228 1.00 8.88 -17.36
C ASP A 228 0.99 8.52 -15.86
N CYS A 229 1.99 7.81 -15.40
CA CYS A 229 2.14 7.48 -13.97
C CYS A 229 2.30 8.74 -13.08
N LYS A 230 2.99 9.78 -13.56
CA LYS A 230 3.10 11.06 -12.84
C LYS A 230 1.75 11.79 -12.76
N GLU A 231 1.00 11.76 -13.84
CA GLU A 231 -0.35 12.35 -13.86
C GLU A 231 -1.29 11.61 -12.93
N ILE A 232 -1.26 10.28 -12.92
CA ILE A 232 -2.03 9.44 -11.99
C ILE A 232 -1.65 9.76 -10.54
N GLU A 233 -0.36 9.85 -10.21
CA GLU A 233 0.13 10.19 -8.88
C GLU A 233 -0.32 11.58 -8.46
N TYR A 234 -0.21 12.57 -9.36
CA TYR A 234 -0.66 13.94 -9.13
C TYR A 234 -2.16 14.02 -8.87
N LEU A 235 -3.00 13.41 -9.72
CA LEU A 235 -4.45 13.39 -9.57
C LEU A 235 -4.87 12.67 -8.29
N PHE A 236 -4.21 11.58 -7.94
CA PHE A 236 -4.48 10.85 -6.72
C PHE A 236 -4.13 11.68 -5.48
N GLN A 237 -3.00 12.38 -5.49
CA GLN A 237 -2.59 13.28 -4.42
C GLN A 237 -3.54 14.48 -4.30
N GLU A 238 -3.96 15.08 -5.42
CA GLU A 238 -4.90 16.20 -5.43
C GLU A 238 -6.26 15.80 -4.85
N GLN A 239 -6.79 14.63 -5.24
CA GLN A 239 -8.12 14.19 -4.83
C GLN A 239 -8.17 13.63 -3.41
N TYR A 240 -7.13 12.96 -2.95
CA TYR A 240 -7.14 12.20 -1.70
C TYR A 240 -6.10 12.67 -0.68
N GLY A 241 -5.21 13.60 -1.03
CA GLY A 241 -4.14 14.10 -0.16
C GLY A 241 -3.10 13.03 0.21
N LYS A 242 -2.98 11.97 -0.60
CA LYS A 242 -2.13 10.81 -0.32
C LYS A 242 -1.22 10.53 -1.51
N GLN A 243 -0.05 10.00 -1.21
CA GLN A 243 0.99 9.71 -2.19
C GLN A 243 0.91 8.25 -2.65
N LEU A 244 1.23 8.00 -3.92
CA LEU A 244 1.34 6.67 -4.51
C LEU A 244 2.80 6.35 -4.81
N ASP A 245 3.24 5.16 -4.40
CA ASP A 245 4.49 4.60 -4.87
C ASP A 245 4.22 3.74 -6.11
N ILE A 246 5.03 3.94 -7.16
CA ILE A 246 4.84 3.32 -8.46
C ILE A 246 6.15 2.70 -8.93
N GLY A 247 6.08 1.43 -9.34
CA GLY A 247 7.18 0.73 -10.00
C GLY A 247 6.79 0.34 -11.41
N ILE A 248 7.67 0.55 -12.41
CA ILE A 248 7.40 0.28 -13.82
C ILE A 248 8.40 -0.76 -14.32
N SER A 249 7.93 -1.80 -15.03
CA SER A 249 8.78 -2.85 -15.62
C SER A 249 9.64 -2.33 -16.77
N ALA A 250 10.59 -3.16 -17.20
CA ALA A 250 11.18 -3.02 -18.54
C ALA A 250 10.14 -3.34 -19.64
N HIS A 251 10.47 -3.01 -20.88
CA HIS A 251 9.69 -3.35 -22.08
C HIS A 251 9.65 -4.86 -22.31
N HIS A 252 8.48 -5.38 -22.66
CA HIS A 252 8.26 -6.76 -23.03
C HIS A 252 7.42 -6.88 -24.30
N SER A 253 7.51 -8.03 -25.00
CA SER A 253 6.93 -8.24 -26.34
C SER A 253 6.22 -9.58 -26.53
N THR A 254 5.92 -10.31 -25.48
CA THR A 254 5.15 -11.56 -25.54
C THR A 254 4.37 -11.79 -24.24
N ALA A 255 3.17 -12.35 -24.32
CA ALA A 255 2.35 -12.68 -23.15
C ALA A 255 3.07 -13.61 -22.15
N LYS A 256 3.97 -14.47 -22.62
CA LYS A 256 4.80 -15.35 -21.76
C LYS A 256 5.71 -14.56 -20.80
N HIS A 257 6.03 -13.34 -21.13
CA HIS A 257 6.86 -12.47 -20.30
C HIS A 257 6.04 -11.63 -19.29
N PHE A 258 4.72 -11.80 -19.23
CA PHE A 258 3.88 -10.99 -18.36
C PHE A 258 4.23 -11.15 -16.88
N SER A 259 4.38 -12.41 -16.41
CA SER A 259 4.82 -12.71 -15.03
C SER A 259 6.17 -12.06 -14.70
N LYS A 260 7.11 -12.07 -15.67
CA LYS A 260 8.40 -11.38 -15.51
C LYS A 260 8.24 -9.87 -15.42
N ALA A 261 7.44 -9.26 -16.31
CA ALA A 261 7.17 -7.82 -16.29
C ALA A 261 6.51 -7.40 -14.96
N ALA A 262 5.54 -8.17 -14.48
CA ALA A 262 4.92 -7.93 -13.17
C ALA A 262 5.95 -8.00 -12.03
N SER A 263 6.83 -9.00 -12.03
CA SER A 263 7.91 -9.14 -11.04
C SER A 263 8.90 -7.98 -11.10
N GLU A 264 9.25 -7.49 -12.29
CA GLU A 264 10.11 -6.33 -12.49
C GLU A 264 9.46 -5.05 -11.96
N ALA A 265 8.17 -4.83 -12.23
CA ALA A 265 7.41 -3.69 -11.72
C ALA A 265 7.33 -3.71 -10.18
N ILE A 266 7.04 -4.87 -9.57
CA ILE A 266 7.01 -5.05 -8.12
C ILE A 266 8.40 -4.83 -7.51
N THR A 267 9.46 -5.28 -8.19
CA THR A 267 10.84 -5.02 -7.77
C THR A 267 11.16 -3.54 -7.81
N ALA A 268 10.81 -2.85 -8.89
CA ALA A 268 10.97 -1.40 -9.01
C ALA A 268 10.18 -0.65 -7.93
N LEU A 269 8.94 -1.07 -7.66
CA LEU A 269 8.13 -0.52 -6.58
C LEU A 269 8.82 -0.63 -5.22
N SER A 270 9.44 -1.77 -4.92
CA SER A 270 10.17 -1.96 -3.65
C SER A 270 11.39 -1.04 -3.49
N LEU A 271 11.92 -0.50 -4.59
CA LEU A 271 13.05 0.43 -4.56
C LEU A 271 12.66 1.86 -4.13
N ASN A 272 11.37 2.19 -4.13
CA ASN A 272 10.89 3.48 -3.60
C ASN A 272 11.29 3.67 -2.14
N PHE A 273 11.38 2.59 -1.37
CA PHE A 273 11.92 2.61 0.00
C PHE A 273 13.34 3.22 0.11
N TYR A 274 14.12 3.17 -0.97
CA TYR A 274 15.49 3.68 -1.05
C TYR A 274 15.64 4.99 -1.82
N SER A 275 14.56 5.55 -2.32
CA SER A 275 14.55 6.72 -3.19
C SER A 275 13.68 7.84 -2.63
N ALA A 276 14.00 9.07 -2.95
CA ALA A 276 13.10 10.20 -2.75
C ALA A 276 12.06 10.32 -3.88
N SER A 277 12.18 9.51 -4.94
CA SER A 277 11.22 9.47 -6.05
C SER A 277 10.19 8.39 -5.78
N HIS A 278 8.91 8.71 -5.98
CA HIS A 278 7.81 7.78 -5.81
C HIS A 278 7.52 6.97 -7.09
N ILE A 279 8.20 7.27 -8.19
CA ILE A 279 8.07 6.55 -9.46
C ILE A 279 9.44 6.04 -9.88
N ILE A 280 9.59 4.71 -9.96
CA ILE A 280 10.84 4.05 -10.34
C ILE A 280 10.61 3.12 -11.53
N ALA A 281 11.39 3.34 -12.59
CA ALA A 281 11.47 2.43 -13.71
C ALA A 281 12.53 1.36 -13.46
N PHE A 282 12.19 0.11 -13.77
CA PHE A 282 13.09 -1.03 -13.59
C PHE A 282 14.34 -0.93 -14.48
N SER A 283 15.50 -1.10 -13.88
CA SER A 283 16.78 -1.26 -14.59
C SER A 283 17.45 -2.57 -14.18
N ARG A 284 18.08 -3.24 -15.13
CA ARG A 284 18.84 -4.47 -14.85
C ARG A 284 20.04 -4.22 -13.94
N ASP A 285 20.54 -2.99 -13.89
CA ASP A 285 21.64 -2.61 -13.00
C ASP A 285 21.28 -2.72 -11.52
N TYR A 286 19.97 -2.58 -11.17
CA TYR A 286 19.49 -2.82 -9.81
C TYR A 286 19.66 -4.28 -9.35
N ILE A 287 19.54 -5.25 -10.28
CA ILE A 287 19.72 -6.67 -9.96
C ILE A 287 21.20 -7.03 -9.89
N ALA A 288 22.02 -6.50 -10.80
CA ALA A 288 23.45 -6.77 -10.88
C ALA A 288 24.21 -6.34 -9.60
N ASN A 289 23.73 -5.29 -8.94
CA ASN A 289 24.35 -4.74 -7.73
C ASN A 289 23.90 -5.44 -6.42
N ARG A 290 22.89 -6.31 -6.46
CA ARG A 290 22.35 -6.98 -5.26
C ARG A 290 23.29 -7.95 -4.54
N ASN A 291 24.39 -8.39 -5.16
CA ASN A 291 25.18 -9.53 -4.68
C ASN A 291 26.64 -9.21 -4.34
N ILE A 292 27.03 -7.95 -4.18
CA ILE A 292 28.47 -7.67 -4.15
C ILE A 292 29.11 -7.98 -2.79
N PHE A 293 28.43 -7.83 -1.66
CA PHE A 293 28.95 -8.26 -0.36
C PHE A 293 27.82 -8.54 0.64
N PRO A 294 27.73 -9.75 1.21
CA PRO A 294 26.85 -9.97 2.35
C PRO A 294 27.31 -9.05 3.50
N VAL A 295 26.45 -8.15 3.92
CA VAL A 295 26.69 -7.36 5.14
C VAL A 295 26.58 -8.32 6.31
N ASP A 296 27.67 -8.52 7.05
CA ASP A 296 27.59 -9.22 8.32
C ASP A 296 26.92 -8.31 9.36
N ILE A 297 25.59 -8.36 9.34
CA ILE A 297 24.73 -7.55 10.21
C ILE A 297 25.04 -7.83 11.67
N SER A 298 25.35 -9.09 12.01
CA SER A 298 25.63 -9.50 13.38
C SER A 298 26.92 -8.87 13.92
N VAL A 299 27.96 -8.79 13.09
CA VAL A 299 29.19 -8.08 13.43
C VAL A 299 28.92 -6.58 13.66
N ARG A 300 28.15 -5.93 12.79
CA ARG A 300 27.83 -4.51 12.95
C ARG A 300 26.99 -4.21 14.19
N LEU A 301 26.01 -5.07 14.49
CA LEU A 301 25.22 -4.95 15.71
C LEU A 301 26.08 -5.14 16.97
N HIS A 302 27.05 -6.06 16.93
CA HIS A 302 27.98 -6.27 18.03
C HIS A 302 28.95 -5.08 18.22
N GLU A 303 29.46 -4.52 17.11
CA GLU A 303 30.26 -3.29 17.15
C GLU A 303 29.47 -2.11 17.75
N TYR A 304 28.20 -1.97 17.36
CA TYR A 304 27.28 -0.98 17.93
C TYR A 304 27.07 -1.20 19.44
N GLU A 305 26.76 -2.43 19.85
CA GLU A 305 26.58 -2.80 21.26
C GLU A 305 27.83 -2.45 22.08
N THR A 306 28.99 -2.82 21.58
CA THR A 306 30.28 -2.51 22.24
C THR A 306 30.54 -1.01 22.36
N ALA A 307 30.23 -0.25 21.29
CA ALA A 307 30.42 1.20 21.29
C ALA A 307 29.49 1.89 22.32
N ILE A 308 28.23 1.45 22.42
CA ILE A 308 27.29 1.99 23.41
C ILE A 308 27.70 1.63 24.84
N LEU A 309 28.16 0.38 25.09
CA LEU A 309 28.67 -0.04 26.40
C LEU A 309 29.82 0.82 26.86
N GLN A 310 30.68 1.24 25.93
CA GLN A 310 31.83 2.11 26.21
C GLN A 310 31.48 3.60 26.23
N LEU A 311 30.19 3.96 26.07
CA LEU A 311 29.72 5.34 25.94
C LEU A 311 30.38 6.09 24.76
N ASN A 312 30.86 5.37 23.76
CA ASN A 312 31.49 5.95 22.57
C ASN A 312 30.47 6.20 21.48
N PHE A 313 29.66 7.24 21.69
CA PHE A 313 28.57 7.59 20.77
C PHE A 313 29.03 7.99 19.36
N LYS A 314 30.29 8.46 19.24
CA LYS A 314 30.84 8.77 17.91
C LYS A 314 30.99 7.49 17.10
N VAL A 315 31.65 6.48 17.66
CA VAL A 315 31.80 5.17 17.00
C VAL A 315 30.42 4.51 16.74
N ALA A 316 29.50 4.57 17.69
CA ALA A 316 28.17 4.04 17.52
C ALA A 316 27.44 4.66 16.30
N LYS A 317 27.50 5.99 16.14
CA LYS A 317 26.94 6.72 15.01
C LYS A 317 27.64 6.36 13.68
N ASP A 318 28.94 6.19 13.69
CA ASP A 318 29.72 5.80 12.50
C ASP A 318 29.36 4.37 12.05
N VAL A 319 29.22 3.42 12.99
CA VAL A 319 28.78 2.05 12.71
C VAL A 319 27.38 2.05 12.09
N ILE A 320 26.44 2.79 12.67
CA ILE A 320 25.07 2.90 12.14
C ILE A 320 25.05 3.55 10.76
N SER A 321 25.82 4.62 10.55
CA SER A 321 25.92 5.26 9.24
C SER A 321 26.44 4.29 8.16
N THR A 322 27.47 3.51 8.50
CA THR A 322 28.04 2.48 7.61
C THR A 322 27.03 1.37 7.34
N LEU A 323 26.31 0.91 8.37
CA LEU A 323 25.27 -0.10 8.25
C LEU A 323 24.16 0.35 7.27
N PHE A 324 23.63 1.56 7.45
CA PHE A 324 22.59 2.09 6.55
C PHE A 324 23.10 2.26 5.11
N SER A 325 24.35 2.69 4.91
CA SER A 325 24.96 2.77 3.57
C SER A 325 25.05 1.39 2.91
N ASN A 326 25.40 0.38 3.67
CA ASN A 326 25.48 -1.00 3.19
C ASN A 326 24.08 -1.58 2.87
N LEU A 327 23.08 -1.32 3.74
CA LEU A 327 21.69 -1.76 3.50
C LEU A 327 21.13 -1.12 2.22
N GLN A 328 21.43 0.16 2.00
CA GLN A 328 21.02 0.89 0.79
C GLN A 328 21.72 0.35 -0.45
N SER A 329 23.03 0.12 -0.42
CA SER A 329 23.78 -0.40 -1.56
C SER A 329 23.36 -1.82 -1.96
N ASN A 330 22.89 -2.63 -1.01
CA ASN A 330 22.43 -4.00 -1.26
C ASN A 330 20.93 -4.10 -1.51
N PHE A 331 20.19 -3.00 -1.47
CA PHE A 331 18.72 -2.99 -1.62
C PHE A 331 18.04 -4.06 -0.74
N THR A 332 18.41 -4.10 0.54
CA THR A 332 17.83 -5.03 1.52
C THR A 332 16.32 -4.78 1.64
N ASP A 333 15.50 -5.81 1.74
CA ASP A 333 14.05 -5.62 1.83
C ASP A 333 13.63 -4.79 3.04
N GLU A 334 12.53 -4.05 2.92
CA GLU A 334 12.02 -3.14 3.94
C GLU A 334 11.82 -3.83 5.30
N ALA A 335 11.26 -5.05 5.29
CA ALA A 335 10.97 -5.79 6.52
C ALA A 335 12.26 -6.15 7.27
N SER A 336 13.30 -6.57 6.55
CA SER A 336 14.63 -6.85 7.11
C SER A 336 15.28 -5.58 7.67
N VAL A 337 15.19 -4.45 6.96
CA VAL A 337 15.74 -3.16 7.47
C VAL A 337 15.03 -2.73 8.75
N LYS A 338 13.69 -2.79 8.80
CA LYS A 338 12.91 -2.47 10.00
C LYS A 338 13.23 -3.39 11.17
N ASN A 339 13.43 -4.68 10.90
CA ASN A 339 13.85 -5.65 11.92
C ASN A 339 15.23 -5.28 12.49
N ILE A 340 16.19 -4.92 11.65
CA ILE A 340 17.53 -4.46 12.08
C ILE A 340 17.41 -3.21 12.96
N CYS A 341 16.61 -2.23 12.55
CA CYS A 341 16.37 -1.03 13.36
C CYS A 341 15.74 -1.36 14.73
N THR A 342 14.81 -2.32 14.75
CA THR A 342 14.21 -2.82 16.00
C THR A 342 15.26 -3.52 16.89
N GLN A 343 16.19 -4.28 16.32
CA GLN A 343 17.30 -4.88 17.08
C GLN A 343 18.21 -3.81 17.68
N ILE A 344 18.54 -2.75 16.92
CA ILE A 344 19.33 -1.61 17.44
C ILE A 344 18.61 -0.96 18.62
N TYR A 345 17.27 -0.76 18.51
CA TYR A 345 16.46 -0.25 19.62
C TYR A 345 16.54 -1.18 20.84
N LEU A 346 16.33 -2.50 20.66
CA LEU A 346 16.35 -3.47 21.75
C LEU A 346 17.73 -3.58 22.43
N ILE A 347 18.81 -3.50 21.67
CA ILE A 347 20.18 -3.45 22.22
C ILE A 347 20.30 -2.22 23.11
N SER A 348 19.94 -1.05 22.60
CA SER A 348 20.00 0.21 23.35
C SER A 348 19.13 0.17 24.61
N TYR A 349 17.87 -0.30 24.47
CA TYR A 349 16.94 -0.45 25.60
C TYR A 349 17.49 -1.37 26.70
N ARG A 350 17.97 -2.55 26.31
CA ARG A 350 18.53 -3.52 27.26
C ARG A 350 19.70 -2.94 28.04
N LEU A 351 20.63 -2.26 27.35
CA LEU A 351 21.81 -1.68 28.00
C LEU A 351 21.45 -0.57 28.98
N VAL A 352 20.54 0.32 28.59
CA VAL A 352 20.11 1.44 29.43
C VAL A 352 19.35 0.96 30.65
N MET A 353 18.42 0.05 30.47
CA MET A 353 17.64 -0.54 31.58
C MET A 353 18.52 -1.34 32.53
N SER A 354 19.42 -2.21 32.02
CA SER A 354 20.21 -3.10 32.87
C SER A 354 21.33 -2.37 33.62
N THR A 355 21.90 -1.31 33.02
CA THR A 355 23.09 -0.63 33.58
C THR A 355 22.72 0.64 34.35
N TYR A 356 21.72 1.39 33.87
CA TYR A 356 21.40 2.73 34.39
C TYR A 356 19.99 2.82 34.99
N ASN A 357 19.14 1.78 34.83
CA ASN A 357 17.74 1.75 35.27
C ASN A 357 16.93 2.98 34.77
N LEU A 358 17.20 3.41 33.54
CA LEU A 358 16.52 4.53 32.91
C LEU A 358 15.46 4.02 31.93
N PRO A 359 14.26 4.63 31.90
CA PRO A 359 13.25 4.30 30.91
C PRO A 359 13.69 4.80 29.53
N MET A 360 13.52 3.99 28.51
CA MET A 360 13.65 4.41 27.13
C MET A 360 12.28 4.64 26.52
N ASP A 361 12.14 5.67 25.70
CA ASP A 361 10.85 6.07 25.14
C ASP A 361 10.35 5.05 24.09
N GLU A 362 9.19 4.43 24.35
CA GLU A 362 8.53 3.47 23.46
C GLU A 362 8.07 4.11 22.14
N LYS A 363 8.05 5.46 22.04
CA LYS A 363 7.70 6.18 20.81
C LYS A 363 8.50 5.68 19.60
N TYR A 364 9.78 5.32 19.82
CA TYR A 364 10.67 4.87 18.74
C TYR A 364 10.20 3.57 18.08
N VAL A 365 9.62 2.63 18.83
CA VAL A 365 9.07 1.39 18.27
C VAL A 365 7.96 1.71 17.27
N LYS A 366 7.04 2.61 17.66
CA LYS A 366 5.96 3.05 16.78
C LYS A 366 6.51 3.76 15.54
N MET A 367 7.42 4.72 15.71
CA MET A 367 8.02 5.45 14.60
C MET A 367 8.75 4.54 13.61
N LEU A 368 9.50 3.53 14.10
CA LEU A 368 10.20 2.55 13.26
C LEU A 368 9.22 1.68 12.44
N THR A 369 8.08 1.31 13.01
CA THR A 369 7.07 0.48 12.32
C THR A 369 6.28 1.28 11.28
N GLU A 370 6.01 2.56 11.55
CA GLU A 370 5.20 3.45 10.70
C GLU A 370 6.02 4.12 9.57
N SER A 371 7.36 4.13 9.65
CA SER A 371 8.21 4.76 8.64
C SER A 371 8.01 4.16 7.25
N SER A 372 8.09 5.00 6.21
CA SER A 372 7.85 4.64 4.81
C SER A 372 9.13 4.45 3.99
N ASP A 373 10.26 4.99 4.45
CA ASP A 373 11.51 4.98 3.70
C ASP A 373 12.76 4.85 4.60
N ILE A 374 13.89 4.52 3.98
CA ILE A 374 15.15 4.29 4.69
C ILE A 374 15.72 5.58 5.33
N PHE A 375 15.42 6.75 4.76
CA PHE A 375 15.95 8.02 5.28
C PHE A 375 15.26 8.38 6.59
N GLN A 376 13.93 8.15 6.68
CA GLN A 376 13.18 8.28 7.93
C GLN A 376 13.70 7.31 8.98
N LEU A 377 13.93 6.03 8.64
CA LEU A 377 14.48 5.03 9.56
C LEU A 377 15.86 5.47 10.08
N LYS A 378 16.73 5.95 9.19
CA LYS A 378 18.06 6.46 9.57
C LYS A 378 17.96 7.65 10.53
N SER A 379 17.06 8.59 10.27
CA SER A 379 16.81 9.74 11.15
C SER A 379 16.31 9.29 12.52
N ILE A 380 15.30 8.40 12.57
CA ILE A 380 14.73 7.88 13.82
C ILE A 380 15.81 7.20 14.68
N VAL A 381 16.65 6.34 14.07
CA VAL A 381 17.75 5.67 14.78
C VAL A 381 18.79 6.69 15.26
N SER A 382 19.11 7.71 14.46
CA SER A 382 20.04 8.77 14.87
C SER A 382 19.51 9.58 16.05
N ASP A 383 18.22 9.95 16.03
CA ASP A 383 17.55 10.68 17.11
C ASP A 383 17.50 9.84 18.38
N MET A 384 17.22 8.55 18.26
CA MET A 384 17.24 7.60 19.36
C MET A 384 18.64 7.56 20.03
N ILE A 385 19.73 7.51 19.24
CA ILE A 385 21.10 7.50 19.76
C ILE A 385 21.44 8.85 20.40
N ASN A 386 20.95 9.97 19.87
CA ASN A 386 21.14 11.29 20.45
C ASN A 386 20.42 11.42 21.81
N ASP A 387 19.15 10.99 21.87
CA ASP A 387 18.40 11.00 23.13
C ASP A 387 19.06 10.11 24.18
N LEU A 388 19.55 8.93 23.78
CA LEU A 388 20.32 8.03 24.61
C LEU A 388 21.59 8.71 25.15
N GLN A 389 22.33 9.40 24.28
CA GLN A 389 23.52 10.15 24.66
C GLN A 389 23.21 11.22 25.70
N ILE A 390 22.15 11.99 25.50
CA ILE A 390 21.71 13.06 26.42
C ILE A 390 21.34 12.45 27.78
N GLN A 391 20.51 11.40 27.78
CA GLN A 391 20.08 10.74 29.02
C GLN A 391 21.26 10.19 29.82
N LEU A 392 22.19 9.49 29.17
CA LEU A 392 23.35 8.91 29.83
C LEU A 392 24.31 9.97 30.31
N THR A 393 24.57 11.05 29.54
CA THR A 393 25.40 12.16 29.97
C THR A 393 24.83 12.91 31.17
N GLN A 394 23.51 13.05 31.22
CA GLN A 394 22.83 13.66 32.38
C GLN A 394 22.82 12.73 33.60
N SER A 395 22.78 11.41 33.39
CA SER A 395 22.81 10.42 34.46
C SER A 395 24.22 10.28 35.07
N VAL A 396 25.24 10.39 34.25
CA VAL A 396 26.66 10.44 34.75
C VAL A 396 26.93 11.64 35.64
N LYS A 397 26.22 12.75 35.49
CA LYS A 397 26.27 13.89 36.42
C LYS A 397 25.50 13.70 37.72
N LYS A 398 24.90 12.54 37.91
CA LYS A 398 23.91 12.30 38.99
C LYS A 398 24.53 11.67 40.24
N TYR A 399 25.75 11.17 40.16
CA TYR A 399 26.41 10.60 41.32
C TYR A 399 27.24 11.66 42.06
N SER A 400 27.25 11.59 43.38
CA SER A 400 28.20 12.35 44.18
C SER A 400 29.62 11.90 43.83
N SER A 401 30.59 12.81 43.90
CA SER A 401 31.98 12.54 43.45
C SER A 401 32.60 11.28 44.03
N PHE A 402 32.33 11.01 45.32
CA PHE A 402 32.80 9.80 45.98
C PHE A 402 32.09 8.52 45.52
N ILE A 403 30.85 8.60 45.05
CA ILE A 403 30.16 7.45 44.41
C ILE A 403 30.79 7.19 43.02
N GLU A 404 31.05 8.21 42.22
CA GLU A 404 31.77 8.04 40.95
C GLU A 404 33.16 7.41 41.15
N GLU A 405 33.91 7.87 42.14
CA GLU A 405 35.21 7.32 42.52
C GLU A 405 35.08 5.86 42.94
N SER A 406 34.07 5.52 43.77
CA SER A 406 33.78 4.14 44.17
C SER A 406 33.43 3.23 43.00
N LEU A 407 32.63 3.71 42.03
CA LEU A 407 32.27 2.95 40.83
C LEU A 407 33.47 2.67 39.91
N ASN A 408 34.40 3.62 39.79
CA ASN A 408 35.65 3.44 39.03
C ASN A 408 36.56 2.42 39.77
N TYR A 409 36.73 2.56 41.07
CA TYR A 409 37.52 1.64 41.88
C TYR A 409 36.98 0.20 41.80
N ILE A 410 35.66 0.02 41.89
CA ILE A 410 34.99 -1.29 41.71
C ILE A 410 35.30 -1.89 40.35
N LYS A 411 35.26 -1.10 39.27
CA LYS A 411 35.55 -1.60 37.91
C LYS A 411 36.99 -2.02 37.73
N GLU A 412 37.94 -1.23 38.25
CA GLU A 412 39.37 -1.50 38.13
C GLU A 412 39.80 -2.72 38.93
N HIS A 413 39.13 -2.96 40.09
CA HIS A 413 39.45 -4.04 41.02
C HIS A 413 38.40 -5.19 41.03
N LEU A 414 37.65 -5.36 39.96
CA LEU A 414 36.53 -6.30 39.91
C LEU A 414 36.93 -7.76 40.18
N GLU A 415 38.17 -8.10 39.82
CA GLU A 415 38.76 -9.45 39.98
C GLU A 415 39.32 -9.69 41.42
N ASP A 416 39.52 -8.61 42.17
CA ASP A 416 40.06 -8.64 43.51
C ASP A 416 38.97 -8.97 44.57
N ASP A 417 39.41 -9.26 45.78
CA ASP A 417 38.47 -9.48 46.92
C ASP A 417 37.97 -8.13 47.44
N LEU A 418 36.87 -7.63 46.82
CA LEU A 418 36.29 -6.35 47.16
C LEU A 418 35.31 -6.44 48.31
N SER A 419 35.65 -5.80 49.44
CA SER A 419 34.71 -5.59 50.53
C SER A 419 34.18 -4.14 50.56
N LEU A 420 33.03 -3.97 51.23
CA LEU A 420 32.42 -2.67 51.46
C LEU A 420 33.37 -1.75 52.22
N GLU A 421 34.11 -2.31 53.22
CA GLU A 421 35.10 -1.61 54.04
C GLU A 421 36.27 -1.08 53.20
N GLN A 422 36.83 -1.91 52.33
CA GLN A 422 37.95 -1.52 51.45
C GLN A 422 37.56 -0.36 50.51
N ILE A 423 36.40 -0.42 49.90
CA ILE A 423 35.88 0.62 49.02
C ILE A 423 35.67 1.92 49.84
N ALA A 424 35.05 1.82 51.01
CA ALA A 424 34.79 2.99 51.86
C ALA A 424 36.08 3.65 52.35
N GLN A 425 37.13 2.83 52.67
CA GLN A 425 38.45 3.33 53.02
C GLN A 425 39.12 4.04 51.83
N HIS A 426 39.02 3.46 50.62
CA HIS A 426 39.60 4.06 49.42
C HIS A 426 39.04 5.45 49.13
N ILE A 427 37.71 5.62 49.23
CA ILE A 427 37.03 6.90 49.00
C ILE A 427 36.99 7.82 50.22
N HIS A 428 37.65 7.43 51.31
CA HIS A 428 37.74 8.18 52.59
C HIS A 428 36.37 8.55 53.19
N ILE A 429 35.37 7.65 53.05
CA ILE A 429 33.98 7.85 53.53
C ILE A 429 33.63 6.78 54.57
N ASN A 430 32.80 7.15 55.55
CA ASN A 430 32.28 6.18 56.49
C ASN A 430 31.43 5.09 55.81
N GLU A 431 31.68 3.82 56.10
CA GLU A 431 31.07 2.66 55.46
C GLU A 431 29.52 2.69 55.50
N SER A 432 28.93 3.05 56.64
CA SER A 432 27.47 3.11 56.76
C SER A 432 26.84 4.25 55.94
N TYR A 433 27.52 5.37 55.83
CA TYR A 433 27.12 6.47 54.99
C TYR A 433 27.27 6.14 53.50
N PHE A 434 28.41 5.58 53.11
CA PHE A 434 28.69 5.10 51.77
C PHE A 434 27.60 4.07 51.30
N SER A 435 27.38 3.01 52.09
CA SER A 435 26.42 1.97 51.77
C SER A 435 25.01 2.52 51.51
N ARG A 436 24.53 3.44 52.37
CA ARG A 436 23.23 4.10 52.21
C ARG A 436 23.14 4.98 50.99
N THR A 437 24.16 5.79 50.75
CA THR A 437 24.22 6.73 49.60
C THR A 437 24.35 5.95 48.29
N PHE A 438 25.22 4.94 48.27
CA PHE A 438 25.37 4.06 47.09
C PHE A 438 24.05 3.39 46.73
N LYS A 439 23.34 2.81 47.70
CA LYS A 439 22.02 2.22 47.47
C LYS A 439 20.99 3.25 47.01
N LYS A 440 21.04 4.47 47.52
CA LYS A 440 20.13 5.58 47.11
C LYS A 440 20.42 6.05 45.71
N GLU A 441 21.68 6.21 45.32
CA GLU A 441 22.10 6.77 44.03
C GLU A 441 22.19 5.70 42.93
N CYS A 442 22.68 4.48 43.25
CA CYS A 442 22.83 3.37 42.30
C CYS A 442 21.68 2.38 42.28
N GLY A 443 20.67 2.50 43.17
CA GLY A 443 19.50 1.67 43.22
C GLY A 443 19.70 0.28 43.88
N ASN A 444 20.95 -0.21 43.97
CA ASN A 444 21.33 -1.52 44.49
C ASN A 444 22.35 -1.41 45.61
N SER A 445 22.47 -2.46 46.47
CA SER A 445 23.60 -2.50 47.41
C SER A 445 24.92 -2.66 46.64
N VAL A 446 26.04 -2.18 47.26
CA VAL A 446 27.40 -2.30 46.74
C VAL A 446 27.73 -3.75 46.34
N ILE A 447 27.46 -4.71 47.25
CA ILE A 447 27.68 -6.15 46.99
C ILE A 447 26.84 -6.67 45.83
N SER A 448 25.57 -6.25 45.73
CA SER A 448 24.71 -6.66 44.63
C SER A 448 25.19 -6.07 43.29
N TYR A 449 25.67 -4.86 43.30
CA TYR A 449 26.25 -4.19 42.13
C TYR A 449 27.53 -4.89 41.64
N ILE A 450 28.47 -5.19 42.52
CA ILE A 450 29.69 -5.95 42.24
C ILE A 450 29.36 -7.32 41.66
N ASN A 451 28.45 -8.04 42.30
CA ASN A 451 28.03 -9.36 41.84
C ASN A 451 27.41 -9.33 40.45
N ASN A 452 26.61 -8.32 40.15
CA ASN A 452 26.01 -8.17 38.80
C ASN A 452 27.10 -7.92 37.73
N LEU A 453 28.12 -7.09 38.02
CA LEU A 453 29.25 -6.86 37.12
C LEU A 453 30.04 -8.16 36.87
N ARG A 454 30.34 -8.91 37.94
CA ARG A 454 31.04 -10.20 37.87
C ARG A 454 30.28 -11.23 37.02
N ILE A 455 28.96 -11.33 37.21
CA ILE A 455 28.11 -12.23 36.42
C ILE A 455 28.06 -11.81 34.96
N ASN A 456 28.00 -10.51 34.64
CA ASN A 456 28.05 -10.04 33.26
C ASN A 456 29.38 -10.38 32.58
N LYS A 457 30.52 -10.16 33.25
CA LYS A 457 31.83 -10.57 32.74
C LYS A 457 31.93 -12.10 32.59
N ALA A 458 31.32 -12.88 33.52
CA ALA A 458 31.27 -14.34 33.40
C ALA A 458 30.46 -14.81 32.18
N LYS A 459 29.36 -14.13 31.85
CA LYS A 459 28.55 -14.41 30.61
C LYS A 459 29.41 -14.23 29.34
N GLU A 460 30.19 -13.15 29.28
CA GLU A 460 31.09 -12.88 28.14
C GLU A 460 32.13 -13.99 28.03
N LEU A 461 32.84 -14.33 29.14
CA LEU A 461 33.84 -15.37 29.14
C LEU A 461 33.27 -16.77 28.80
N LEU A 462 32.04 -17.08 29.25
CA LEU A 462 31.35 -18.33 28.91
C LEU A 462 31.04 -18.42 27.41
N ALA A 463 30.72 -17.31 26.77
CA ALA A 463 30.37 -17.24 25.36
C ALA A 463 31.59 -17.17 24.42
N THR A 464 32.70 -16.56 24.88
CA THR A 464 33.87 -16.22 24.03
C THR A 464 35.12 -17.03 24.32
N SER A 465 35.15 -17.82 25.41
CA SER A 465 36.35 -18.55 25.82
C SER A 465 36.09 -20.04 26.13
N ASN A 466 37.16 -20.82 26.06
CA ASN A 466 37.17 -22.25 26.46
C ASN A 466 37.54 -22.48 27.93
N LEU A 467 37.62 -21.41 28.75
CA LEU A 467 37.94 -21.51 30.17
C LEU A 467 36.94 -22.40 30.91
N LYS A 468 37.39 -23.24 31.81
CA LYS A 468 36.50 -24.04 32.65
C LYS A 468 35.71 -23.16 33.61
N THR A 469 34.56 -23.62 34.08
CA THR A 469 33.67 -22.85 34.95
C THR A 469 34.37 -22.35 36.21
N PHE A 470 35.31 -23.11 36.80
CA PHE A 470 36.08 -22.70 37.97
C PHE A 470 37.10 -21.61 37.60
N GLU A 471 37.73 -21.68 36.43
CA GLU A 471 38.68 -20.66 35.93
C GLU A 471 37.97 -19.33 35.67
N ILE A 472 36.70 -19.39 35.14
CA ILE A 472 35.88 -18.20 34.98
C ILE A 472 35.48 -17.62 36.34
N SER A 473 35.13 -18.47 37.30
CA SER A 473 34.85 -18.04 38.69
C SER A 473 36.00 -17.24 39.28
N GLU A 474 37.21 -17.74 39.14
CA GLU A 474 38.44 -17.06 39.60
C GLU A 474 38.65 -15.73 38.80
N ALA A 475 38.57 -15.78 37.47
CA ALA A 475 38.78 -14.64 36.60
C ALA A 475 37.79 -13.48 36.81
N VAL A 476 36.64 -13.73 37.40
CA VAL A 476 35.67 -12.68 37.74
C VAL A 476 35.68 -12.30 39.22
N GLY A 477 36.65 -12.79 40.00
CA GLY A 477 36.78 -12.45 41.42
C GLY A 477 35.84 -13.20 42.35
N ILE A 478 35.29 -14.36 41.97
CA ILE A 478 34.45 -15.22 42.85
C ILE A 478 35.23 -16.50 43.09
N HIS A 479 35.99 -16.55 44.21
CA HIS A 479 36.90 -17.63 44.51
C HIS A 479 36.24 -18.95 44.90
N ASP A 480 34.94 -18.94 45.25
CA ASP A 480 34.15 -20.15 45.51
C ASP A 480 33.30 -20.54 44.28
N PRO A 481 33.68 -21.62 43.52
CA PRO A 481 32.96 -22.08 42.36
C PRO A 481 31.54 -22.56 42.66
N ALA A 482 31.27 -23.02 43.86
CA ALA A 482 29.90 -23.45 44.26
C ALA A 482 29.01 -22.22 44.43
N TYR A 483 29.49 -21.22 45.15
CA TYR A 483 28.81 -19.92 45.28
C TYR A 483 28.62 -19.25 43.95
N PHE A 484 29.66 -19.23 43.06
CA PHE A 484 29.53 -18.72 41.71
C PHE A 484 28.40 -19.36 40.92
N SER A 485 28.31 -20.70 40.95
CA SER A 485 27.27 -21.43 40.21
C SER A 485 25.87 -21.10 40.71
N VAL A 486 25.68 -20.96 42.03
CA VAL A 486 24.39 -20.54 42.64
C VAL A 486 24.06 -19.08 42.23
N LEU A 487 25.01 -18.19 42.35
CA LEU A 487 24.84 -16.76 42.04
C LEU A 487 24.52 -16.56 40.54
N PHE A 488 25.25 -17.27 39.69
CA PHE A 488 25.04 -17.23 38.25
C PHE A 488 23.64 -17.72 37.88
N LYS A 489 23.21 -18.88 38.44
CA LYS A 489 21.87 -19.39 38.21
C LYS A 489 20.78 -18.45 38.72
N LYS A 490 20.98 -17.82 39.87
CA LYS A 490 20.05 -16.83 40.41
C LYS A 490 19.87 -15.62 39.50
N ASN A 491 20.94 -15.16 38.86
CA ASN A 491 20.93 -13.96 37.99
C ASN A 491 20.53 -14.25 36.56
N THR A 492 20.73 -15.49 36.05
CA THR A 492 20.52 -15.84 34.62
C THR A 492 19.39 -16.84 34.41
N GLY A 493 18.89 -17.46 35.44
CA GLY A 493 17.89 -18.53 35.38
C GLY A 493 18.48 -19.93 35.09
N MET A 494 19.76 -20.03 34.67
CA MET A 494 20.39 -21.28 34.26
C MET A 494 21.82 -21.46 34.82
N SER A 495 22.34 -22.70 34.85
CA SER A 495 23.72 -22.94 35.26
C SER A 495 24.74 -22.39 34.29
N PRO A 496 25.99 -22.07 34.73
CA PRO A 496 27.07 -21.65 33.82
C PRO A 496 27.31 -22.62 32.66
N LYS A 497 27.23 -23.93 32.92
CA LYS A 497 27.37 -24.95 31.89
C LYS A 497 26.24 -24.87 30.85
N ALA A 498 24.98 -24.84 31.33
CA ALA A 498 23.83 -24.72 30.42
C ALA A 498 23.84 -23.41 29.59
N TYR A 499 24.36 -22.32 30.19
CA TYR A 499 24.54 -21.05 29.47
C TYR A 499 25.57 -21.19 28.35
N ARG A 500 26.73 -21.81 28.59
CA ARG A 500 27.75 -22.07 27.59
C ARG A 500 27.20 -22.93 26.44
N ASP A 501 26.49 -24.01 26.78
CA ASP A 501 25.97 -24.96 25.79
C ASP A 501 25.02 -24.30 24.78
N GLN A 502 24.43 -23.12 25.10
CA GLN A 502 23.62 -22.34 24.15
C GLN A 502 24.46 -21.66 23.05
N PHE A 503 25.74 -21.40 23.27
CA PHE A 503 26.64 -20.70 22.34
C PHE A 503 27.58 -21.64 21.59
N VAL A 504 27.76 -22.90 22.04
CA VAL A 504 28.61 -23.91 21.39
C VAL A 504 27.86 -24.69 20.30
N ASN A 505 26.52 -24.63 20.27
CA ASN A 505 25.67 -25.30 19.28
C ASN A 505 25.18 -24.37 18.17
N VAL A 506 25.83 -23.24 17.94
CA VAL A 506 25.66 -22.32 16.82
C VAL A 506 27.00 -22.25 16.08
#